data_fac95ddf8e4cf4e3dc3174feba90b576
#
_entry.id   fac95ddf8e4cf4e3dc3174feba90b576
#
_cell.length_a   1.000
_cell.length_b   1.000
_cell.length_c   1.000
_cell.angle_alpha   90.00
_cell.angle_beta   90.00
_cell.angle_gamma   90.00
#
_symmetry.space_group_name_H-M   'P 1'
#
loop_
_entity.id
_entity.type
_entity.pdbx_description
1 polymer ?
#
loop_
_entity_poly.entity_id
_entity_poly.type
_entity_poly.pdbx_seq_one_letter_code
_entity_poly.pdbx_strand_id
1 'polypeptide(L)'
;MNYQQKLNSAKNPNTPPETLQLLATDEDYVVRYWVARNPNTPTKTLELLATDKDPYVRSWVAQNPNTPPETLQLLATDKDPYVRYCVAQNPNTPIKTLEQLATDEDPGVRYWVARNPNTPIKTLEQLATDEDPGVRYWVAQNPNTPIKTLEQLATDENSSVRSWVAQNPNTPLETLELLATDENSSVRYWVAQNPNRTEIIERLVFMTNYQQNQ
;
A
#
# COMPACT_ATOMS: atom_id res chain seq x y z
N MET A 1 -38.55 -7.20 1.61
CA MET A 1 -37.85 -7.18 0.30
C MET A 1 -37.48 -8.60 -0.08
N ASN A 2 -37.62 -8.99 -1.37
CA ASN A 2 -37.04 -10.24 -1.86
C ASN A 2 -35.50 -10.07 -2.03
N TYR A 3 -34.76 -11.16 -2.28
CA TYR A 3 -33.31 -11.16 -2.40
C TYR A 3 -32.78 -10.12 -3.40
N GLN A 4 -33.34 -10.05 -4.61
CA GLN A 4 -32.91 -9.12 -5.65
C GLN A 4 -33.14 -7.64 -5.25
N GLN A 5 -34.23 -7.35 -4.55
CA GLN A 5 -34.51 -6.01 -4.02
C GLN A 5 -33.51 -5.62 -2.94
N LYS A 6 -33.19 -6.55 -2.00
CA LYS A 6 -32.17 -6.32 -0.97
C LYS A 6 -30.82 -6.01 -1.62
N LEU A 7 -30.40 -6.82 -2.58
CA LEU A 7 -29.14 -6.68 -3.28
C LEU A 7 -29.05 -5.35 -4.06
N ASN A 8 -30.09 -4.98 -4.77
CA ASN A 8 -30.14 -3.71 -5.50
C ASN A 8 -30.09 -2.52 -4.53
N SER A 9 -30.79 -2.59 -3.40
CA SER A 9 -30.71 -1.56 -2.36
C SER A 9 -29.32 -1.48 -1.74
N ALA A 10 -28.69 -2.60 -1.38
CA ALA A 10 -27.35 -2.61 -0.81
C ALA A 10 -26.30 -2.00 -1.76
N LYS A 11 -26.44 -2.23 -3.07
CA LYS A 11 -25.53 -1.70 -4.11
C LYS A 11 -25.75 -0.22 -4.44
N ASN A 12 -26.97 0.30 -4.25
CA ASN A 12 -27.28 1.67 -4.66
C ASN A 12 -26.64 2.70 -3.70
N PRO A 13 -25.75 3.58 -4.20
CA PRO A 13 -25.08 4.59 -3.36
C PRO A 13 -26.06 5.61 -2.75
N ASN A 14 -27.28 5.72 -3.28
CA ASN A 14 -28.30 6.62 -2.77
C ASN A 14 -29.26 5.96 -1.77
N THR A 15 -28.98 4.72 -1.35
CA THR A 15 -29.80 4.03 -0.37
C THR A 15 -29.77 4.75 0.98
N PRO A 16 -30.95 5.03 1.58
CA PRO A 16 -31.00 5.67 2.88
C PRO A 16 -30.24 4.91 3.97
N PRO A 17 -29.58 5.61 4.91
CA PRO A 17 -28.81 5.00 6.00
C PRO A 17 -29.60 3.95 6.80
N GLU A 18 -30.86 4.17 7.07
CA GLU A 18 -31.74 3.28 7.83
C GLU A 18 -31.95 1.94 7.10
N THR A 19 -32.02 2.00 5.76
CA THR A 19 -32.15 0.80 4.93
C THR A 19 -30.85 0.01 4.92
N LEU A 20 -29.70 0.68 4.84
CA LEU A 20 -28.37 0.02 4.94
C LEU A 20 -28.18 -0.60 6.31
N GLN A 21 -28.60 0.06 7.38
CA GLN A 21 -28.56 -0.50 8.74
C GLN A 21 -29.41 -1.77 8.88
N LEU A 22 -30.59 -1.80 8.28
CA LEU A 22 -31.44 -2.99 8.25
C LEU A 22 -30.77 -4.14 7.47
N LEU A 23 -30.22 -3.85 6.28
CA LEU A 23 -29.57 -4.84 5.41
C LEU A 23 -28.24 -5.37 5.98
N ALA A 24 -27.61 -4.65 6.89
CA ALA A 24 -26.37 -5.07 7.57
C ALA A 24 -26.55 -6.29 8.47
N THR A 25 -27.80 -6.65 8.81
CA THR A 25 -28.15 -7.84 9.61
C THR A 25 -28.74 -8.96 8.77
N ASP A 26 -28.69 -8.86 7.43
CA ASP A 26 -29.22 -9.89 6.55
C ASP A 26 -28.49 -11.23 6.75
N GLU A 27 -29.20 -12.33 6.65
CA GLU A 27 -28.62 -13.68 6.76
C GLU A 27 -27.60 -13.98 5.66
N ASP A 28 -27.82 -13.41 4.46
CA ASP A 28 -26.93 -13.58 3.31
C ASP A 28 -25.72 -12.63 3.40
N TYR A 29 -24.51 -13.22 3.43
CA TYR A 29 -23.26 -12.44 3.48
C TYR A 29 -23.07 -11.54 2.25
N VAL A 30 -23.62 -11.90 1.08
CA VAL A 30 -23.51 -11.09 -0.13
C VAL A 30 -24.25 -9.74 0.04
N VAL A 31 -25.40 -9.75 0.72
CA VAL A 31 -26.13 -8.51 1.04
C VAL A 31 -25.29 -7.66 2.00
N ARG A 32 -24.78 -8.25 3.10
CA ARG A 32 -23.93 -7.55 4.08
C ARG A 32 -22.62 -7.03 3.46
N TYR A 33 -22.00 -7.80 2.57
CA TYR A 33 -20.85 -7.41 1.76
C TYR A 33 -21.12 -6.11 0.97
N TRP A 34 -22.25 -6.03 0.27
CA TRP A 34 -22.61 -4.83 -0.49
C TRP A 34 -22.94 -3.64 0.41
N VAL A 35 -23.50 -3.90 1.59
CA VAL A 35 -23.65 -2.85 2.62
C VAL A 35 -22.29 -2.34 3.06
N ALA A 36 -21.34 -3.22 3.43
CA ALA A 36 -19.99 -2.80 3.82
C ALA A 36 -19.28 -1.96 2.75
N ARG A 37 -19.49 -2.31 1.48
CA ARG A 37 -18.93 -1.61 0.32
C ARG A 37 -19.62 -0.28 0.00
N ASN A 38 -20.83 -0.07 0.45
CA ASN A 38 -21.61 1.12 0.08
C ASN A 38 -21.00 2.39 0.72
N PRO A 39 -20.72 3.46 -0.07
CA PRO A 39 -20.10 4.68 0.45
C PRO A 39 -21.04 5.46 1.40
N ASN A 40 -22.35 5.19 1.40
CA ASN A 40 -23.31 5.83 2.31
C ASN A 40 -23.55 5.02 3.59
N THR A 41 -22.81 3.92 3.80
CA THR A 41 -22.99 3.11 5.01
C THR A 41 -22.58 3.91 6.25
N PRO A 42 -23.51 4.05 7.22
CA PRO A 42 -23.23 4.78 8.45
C PRO A 42 -22.09 4.16 9.25
N THR A 43 -21.32 4.97 9.94
CA THR A 43 -20.22 4.59 10.82
C THR A 43 -20.60 3.46 11.78
N LYS A 44 -21.73 3.60 12.51
CA LYS A 44 -22.22 2.55 13.43
C LYS A 44 -22.52 1.23 12.73
N THR A 45 -22.94 1.26 11.47
CA THR A 45 -23.17 0.05 10.67
C THR A 45 -21.85 -0.59 10.24
N LEU A 46 -20.83 0.22 9.92
CA LEU A 46 -19.47 -0.29 9.65
C LEU A 46 -18.85 -0.92 10.91
N GLU A 47 -19.02 -0.30 12.09
CA GLU A 47 -18.61 -0.87 13.37
C GLU A 47 -19.25 -2.24 13.64
N LEU A 48 -20.55 -2.38 13.37
CA LEU A 48 -21.25 -3.67 13.46
C LEU A 48 -20.65 -4.71 12.50
N LEU A 49 -20.48 -4.35 11.22
CA LEU A 49 -19.97 -5.25 10.19
C LEU A 49 -18.47 -5.59 10.35
N ALA A 50 -17.73 -4.81 11.13
CA ALA A 50 -16.33 -5.09 11.45
C ALA A 50 -16.14 -6.40 12.25
N THR A 51 -17.20 -6.90 12.87
CA THR A 51 -17.21 -8.19 13.61
C THR A 51 -17.98 -9.29 12.86
N ASP A 52 -18.25 -9.09 11.57
CA ASP A 52 -18.96 -10.08 10.76
C ASP A 52 -18.19 -11.42 10.71
N LYS A 53 -18.94 -12.52 10.71
CA LYS A 53 -18.36 -13.87 10.58
C LYS A 53 -17.59 -14.08 9.27
N ASP A 54 -17.99 -13.37 8.21
CA ASP A 54 -17.41 -13.50 6.88
C ASP A 54 -16.24 -12.52 6.68
N PRO A 55 -15.04 -12.99 6.32
CA PRO A 55 -13.87 -12.13 6.14
C PRO A 55 -14.03 -11.17 4.95
N TYR A 56 -14.79 -11.52 3.92
CA TYR A 56 -15.05 -10.59 2.81
C TYR A 56 -15.89 -9.40 3.23
N VAL A 57 -16.82 -9.58 4.16
CA VAL A 57 -17.57 -8.45 4.73
C VAL A 57 -16.62 -7.55 5.51
N ARG A 58 -15.80 -8.12 6.41
CA ARG A 58 -14.83 -7.36 7.20
C ARG A 58 -13.79 -6.64 6.34
N SER A 59 -13.31 -7.26 5.25
CA SER A 59 -12.36 -6.64 4.34
C SER A 59 -12.94 -5.41 3.63
N TRP A 60 -14.22 -5.43 3.27
CA TRP A 60 -14.88 -4.26 2.70
C TRP A 60 -15.15 -3.17 3.73
N VAL A 61 -15.38 -3.52 5.00
CA VAL A 61 -15.36 -2.54 6.07
C VAL A 61 -13.99 -1.87 6.13
N ALA A 62 -12.89 -2.64 6.11
CA ALA A 62 -11.53 -2.09 6.12
C ALA A 62 -11.25 -1.15 4.93
N GLN A 63 -11.82 -1.44 3.76
CA GLN A 63 -11.67 -0.62 2.53
C GLN A 63 -12.61 0.58 2.48
N ASN A 64 -13.66 0.61 3.29
CA ASN A 64 -14.64 1.70 3.21
C ASN A 64 -14.01 3.02 3.69
N PRO A 65 -14.11 4.14 2.91
CA PRO A 65 -13.52 5.42 3.29
C PRO A 65 -14.13 6.04 4.54
N ASN A 66 -15.34 5.62 4.93
CA ASN A 66 -16.03 6.10 6.12
C ASN A 66 -15.76 5.26 7.37
N THR A 67 -14.89 4.25 7.27
CA THR A 67 -14.55 3.41 8.42
C THR A 67 -13.76 4.21 9.46
N PRO A 68 -14.24 4.25 10.72
CA PRO A 68 -13.58 5.02 11.75
C PRO A 68 -12.18 4.49 12.09
N PRO A 69 -11.28 5.36 12.57
CA PRO A 69 -9.95 4.96 12.99
C PRO A 69 -9.93 3.80 14.01
N GLU A 70 -10.83 3.80 14.97
CA GLU A 70 -10.96 2.76 16.01
C GLU A 70 -11.36 1.42 15.39
N THR A 71 -12.22 1.42 14.37
CA THR A 71 -12.63 0.23 13.64
C THR A 71 -11.49 -0.32 12.79
N LEU A 72 -10.69 0.55 12.14
CA LEU A 72 -9.47 0.14 11.45
C LEU A 72 -8.45 -0.48 12.40
N GLN A 73 -8.29 0.09 13.60
CA GLN A 73 -7.43 -0.47 14.63
C GLN A 73 -7.89 -1.85 15.10
N LEU A 74 -9.20 -2.08 15.26
CA LEU A 74 -9.77 -3.39 15.54
C LEU A 74 -9.44 -4.40 14.43
N LEU A 75 -9.72 -4.04 13.17
CA LEU A 75 -9.50 -4.90 12.00
C LEU A 75 -8.00 -5.17 11.72
N ALA A 76 -7.10 -4.35 12.21
CA ALA A 76 -5.65 -4.56 12.13
C ALA A 76 -5.17 -5.80 12.91
N THR A 77 -6.00 -6.37 13.77
CA THR A 77 -5.73 -7.62 14.49
C THR A 77 -6.57 -8.78 13.99
N ASP A 78 -7.19 -8.65 12.82
CA ASP A 78 -8.02 -9.72 12.25
C ASP A 78 -7.17 -10.97 11.96
N LYS A 79 -7.76 -12.13 12.18
CA LYS A 79 -7.14 -13.43 11.89
C LYS A 79 -6.84 -13.64 10.41
N ASP A 80 -7.63 -12.99 9.53
CA ASP A 80 -7.47 -13.11 8.08
C ASP A 80 -6.47 -12.04 7.59
N PRO A 81 -5.32 -12.42 7.01
CA PRO A 81 -4.33 -11.49 6.52
C PRO A 81 -4.87 -10.56 5.43
N TYR A 82 -5.86 -11.00 4.65
CA TYR A 82 -6.49 -10.15 3.64
C TYR A 82 -7.25 -8.97 4.27
N VAL A 83 -7.87 -9.16 5.43
CA VAL A 83 -8.51 -8.07 6.17
C VAL A 83 -7.45 -7.07 6.68
N ARG A 84 -6.34 -7.57 7.30
CA ARG A 84 -5.23 -6.73 7.75
C ARG A 84 -4.57 -5.96 6.59
N TYR A 85 -4.39 -6.63 5.45
CA TYR A 85 -3.97 -6.04 4.18
C TYR A 85 -4.86 -4.85 3.76
N CYS A 86 -6.19 -5.02 3.80
CA CYS A 86 -7.13 -3.95 3.46
C CYS A 86 -7.05 -2.77 4.45
N VAL A 87 -6.77 -3.04 5.72
CA VAL A 87 -6.48 -1.98 6.70
C VAL A 87 -5.23 -1.21 6.31
N ALA A 88 -4.12 -1.91 6.00
CA ALA A 88 -2.87 -1.25 5.60
C ALA A 88 -3.04 -0.39 4.34
N GLN A 89 -3.92 -0.79 3.42
CA GLN A 89 -4.24 -0.06 2.19
C GLN A 89 -5.06 1.21 2.44
N ASN A 90 -5.87 1.26 3.49
CA ASN A 90 -6.80 2.35 3.73
C ASN A 90 -6.03 3.66 4.05
N PRO A 91 -6.28 4.78 3.33
CA PRO A 91 -5.59 6.05 3.58
C PRO A 91 -5.95 6.68 4.93
N ASN A 92 -7.05 6.25 5.56
CA ASN A 92 -7.46 6.74 6.88
C ASN A 92 -6.90 5.91 8.04
N THR A 93 -6.04 4.92 7.75
CA THR A 93 -5.44 4.08 8.79
C THR A 93 -4.55 4.92 9.71
N PRO A 94 -4.77 4.86 11.03
CA PRO A 94 -3.99 5.61 12.00
C PRO A 94 -2.50 5.24 11.95
N ILE A 95 -1.63 6.22 12.21
CA ILE A 95 -0.17 6.02 12.23
C ILE A 95 0.23 4.85 13.13
N LYS A 96 -0.29 4.77 14.34
CA LYS A 96 0.00 3.67 15.28
C LYS A 96 -0.41 2.30 14.73
N THR A 97 -1.48 2.25 13.95
CA THR A 97 -1.94 1.03 13.30
C THR A 97 -1.01 0.63 12.14
N LEU A 98 -0.50 1.58 11.37
CA LEU A 98 0.52 1.32 10.34
C LEU A 98 1.83 0.83 10.97
N GLU A 99 2.26 1.44 12.08
CA GLU A 99 3.44 0.99 12.85
C GLU A 99 3.28 -0.46 13.35
N GLN A 100 2.10 -0.83 13.83
CA GLN A 100 1.78 -2.21 14.23
C GLN A 100 1.84 -3.17 13.04
N LEU A 101 1.16 -2.84 11.93
CA LEU A 101 1.10 -3.68 10.73
C LEU A 101 2.46 -3.80 10.00
N ALA A 102 3.40 -2.89 10.25
CA ALA A 102 4.76 -2.97 9.73
C ALA A 102 5.57 -4.18 10.26
N THR A 103 5.07 -4.85 11.28
CA THR A 103 5.67 -6.08 11.85
C THR A 103 4.77 -7.29 11.65
N ASP A 104 3.80 -7.22 10.75
CA ASP A 104 2.90 -8.33 10.44
C ASP A 104 3.68 -9.54 9.88
N GLU A 105 3.24 -10.74 10.23
CA GLU A 105 3.82 -11.99 9.72
C GLU A 105 3.69 -12.13 8.19
N ASP A 106 2.60 -11.57 7.62
CA ASP A 106 2.34 -11.63 6.18
C ASP A 106 3.07 -10.50 5.44
N PRO A 107 3.99 -10.81 4.51
CA PRO A 107 4.70 -9.79 3.75
C PRO A 107 3.78 -8.93 2.88
N GLY A 108 2.62 -9.45 2.46
CA GLY A 108 1.62 -8.68 1.73
C GLY A 108 1.02 -7.55 2.56
N VAL A 109 0.87 -7.75 3.87
CA VAL A 109 0.44 -6.69 4.79
C VAL A 109 1.54 -5.64 4.93
N ARG A 110 2.81 -6.05 5.20
CA ARG A 110 3.96 -5.13 5.30
C ARG A 110 4.19 -4.35 4.01
N TYR A 111 4.02 -4.99 2.86
CA TYR A 111 4.03 -4.37 1.52
C TYR A 111 3.06 -3.18 1.42
N TRP A 112 1.81 -3.34 1.87
CA TRP A 112 0.84 -2.26 1.80
C TRP A 112 1.10 -1.16 2.83
N VAL A 113 1.68 -1.50 3.98
CA VAL A 113 2.21 -0.48 4.87
C VAL A 113 3.28 0.35 4.16
N ALA A 114 4.27 -0.28 3.51
CA ALA A 114 5.31 0.43 2.77
C ALA A 114 4.73 1.36 1.68
N ARG A 115 3.66 0.93 1.02
CA ARG A 115 2.97 1.68 -0.04
C ARG A 115 2.07 2.80 0.49
N ASN A 116 1.61 2.73 1.72
CA ASN A 116 0.66 3.71 2.25
C ASN A 116 1.33 5.11 2.35
N PRO A 117 0.71 6.18 1.79
CA PRO A 117 1.31 7.52 1.80
C PRO A 117 1.42 8.13 3.20
N ASN A 118 0.69 7.61 4.18
CA ASN A 118 0.71 8.08 5.57
C ASN A 118 1.69 7.29 6.45
N THR A 119 2.46 6.37 5.87
CA THR A 119 3.44 5.60 6.63
C THR A 119 4.55 6.51 7.16
N PRO A 120 4.80 6.47 8.49
CA PRO A 120 5.82 7.31 9.11
C PRO A 120 7.23 7.01 8.60
N ILE A 121 8.08 8.03 8.60
CA ILE A 121 9.48 7.91 8.19
C ILE A 121 10.19 6.76 8.92
N LYS A 122 10.07 6.67 10.24
CA LYS A 122 10.67 5.58 11.02
C LYS A 122 10.21 4.18 10.60
N THR A 123 8.96 4.07 10.21
CA THR A 123 8.40 2.80 9.72
C THR A 123 8.94 2.46 8.33
N LEU A 124 9.12 3.46 7.45
CA LEU A 124 9.79 3.26 6.16
C LEU A 124 11.25 2.85 6.33
N GLU A 125 11.99 3.47 7.26
CA GLU A 125 13.36 3.10 7.61
C GLU A 125 13.45 1.65 8.12
N GLN A 126 12.49 1.20 8.94
CA GLN A 126 12.39 -0.18 9.40
C GLN A 126 12.13 -1.15 8.23
N LEU A 127 11.13 -0.87 7.39
CA LEU A 127 10.74 -1.71 6.27
C LEU A 127 11.79 -1.73 5.14
N ALA A 128 12.72 -0.77 5.11
CA ALA A 128 13.86 -0.77 4.17
C ALA A 128 14.85 -1.92 4.42
N THR A 129 14.75 -2.61 5.56
CA THR A 129 15.56 -3.78 5.90
C THR A 129 14.73 -5.07 5.95
N ASP A 130 13.51 -5.05 5.40
CA ASP A 130 12.62 -6.22 5.36
C ASP A 130 13.27 -7.37 4.59
N GLU A 131 13.05 -8.60 5.03
CA GLU A 131 13.52 -9.81 4.34
C GLU A 131 12.94 -9.95 2.92
N ASP A 132 11.68 -9.49 2.74
CA ASP A 132 11.00 -9.57 1.45
C ASP A 132 11.40 -8.38 0.54
N PRO A 133 12.02 -8.66 -0.63
CA PRO A 133 12.40 -7.60 -1.56
C PRO A 133 11.21 -6.82 -2.12
N GLY A 134 10.00 -7.39 -2.14
CA GLY A 134 8.78 -6.69 -2.53
C GLY A 134 8.40 -5.59 -1.54
N VAL A 135 8.64 -5.79 -0.24
CA VAL A 135 8.45 -4.76 0.78
C VAL A 135 9.47 -3.63 0.58
N ARG A 136 10.79 -3.97 0.46
CA ARG A 136 11.85 -2.99 0.21
C ARG A 136 11.63 -2.19 -1.09
N TYR A 137 11.13 -2.85 -2.13
CA TYR A 137 10.72 -2.25 -3.41
C TYR A 137 9.68 -1.11 -3.20
N TRP A 138 8.66 -1.32 -2.39
CA TRP A 138 7.65 -0.31 -2.14
C TRP A 138 8.13 0.80 -1.21
N VAL A 139 9.06 0.50 -0.31
CA VAL A 139 9.77 1.55 0.41
C VAL A 139 10.51 2.46 -0.59
N ALA A 140 11.26 1.89 -1.54
CA ALA A 140 11.97 2.68 -2.56
C ALA A 140 11.01 3.55 -3.40
N GLN A 141 9.79 3.07 -3.68
CA GLN A 141 8.78 3.80 -4.43
C GLN A 141 8.06 4.89 -3.62
N ASN A 142 7.99 4.75 -2.30
CA ASN A 142 7.23 5.67 -1.47
C ASN A 142 7.81 7.10 -1.56
N PRO A 143 6.98 8.14 -1.87
CA PRO A 143 7.46 9.51 -2.00
C PRO A 143 7.96 10.11 -0.68
N ASN A 144 7.61 9.54 0.45
CA ASN A 144 8.04 9.98 1.78
C ASN A 144 9.32 9.28 2.27
N THR A 145 9.92 8.42 1.45
CA THR A 145 11.15 7.70 1.83
C THR A 145 12.31 8.68 1.98
N PRO A 146 12.98 8.68 3.15
CA PRO A 146 14.09 9.58 3.43
C PRO A 146 15.28 9.35 2.48
N ILE A 147 16.04 10.42 2.22
CA ILE A 147 17.25 10.35 1.39
C ILE A 147 18.21 9.25 1.86
N LYS A 148 18.50 9.17 3.16
CA LYS A 148 19.37 8.13 3.71
C LYS A 148 18.88 6.71 3.45
N THR A 149 17.57 6.50 3.45
CA THR A 149 16.96 5.21 3.15
C THR A 149 17.07 4.90 1.65
N LEU A 150 16.91 5.89 0.78
CA LEU A 150 17.16 5.72 -0.66
C LEU A 150 18.64 5.39 -0.94
N GLU A 151 19.59 6.07 -0.28
CA GLU A 151 21.02 5.77 -0.37
C GLU A 151 21.32 4.32 0.06
N GLN A 152 20.72 3.84 1.14
CA GLN A 152 20.83 2.45 1.59
C GLN A 152 20.28 1.48 0.54
N LEU A 153 19.06 1.70 0.05
CA LEU A 153 18.39 0.84 -0.94
C LEU A 153 19.05 0.88 -2.33
N ALA A 154 19.87 1.90 -2.62
CA ALA A 154 20.64 1.97 -3.86
C ALA A 154 21.69 0.85 -3.98
N THR A 155 22.03 0.20 -2.88
CA THR A 155 22.98 -0.94 -2.83
C THR A 155 22.27 -2.28 -2.53
N ASP A 156 20.95 -2.32 -2.67
CA ASP A 156 20.16 -3.54 -2.45
C ASP A 156 20.60 -4.66 -3.41
N GLU A 157 20.62 -5.89 -2.93
CA GLU A 157 20.91 -7.07 -3.75
C GLU A 157 19.94 -7.24 -4.92
N ASN A 158 18.68 -6.82 -4.73
CA ASN A 158 17.64 -6.95 -5.72
C ASN A 158 17.63 -5.74 -6.69
N SER A 159 17.88 -5.99 -7.95
CA SER A 159 17.90 -4.94 -8.99
C SER A 159 16.57 -4.22 -9.18
N SER A 160 15.44 -4.84 -8.85
CA SER A 160 14.14 -4.16 -8.90
C SER A 160 14.02 -3.09 -7.82
N VAL A 161 14.58 -3.34 -6.62
CA VAL A 161 14.66 -2.33 -5.55
C VAL A 161 15.52 -1.16 -6.01
N ARG A 162 16.75 -1.43 -6.52
CA ARG A 162 17.64 -0.40 -7.06
C ARG A 162 17.00 0.40 -8.21
N SER A 163 16.23 -0.28 -9.07
CA SER A 163 15.48 0.37 -10.17
C SER A 163 14.44 1.38 -9.66
N TRP A 164 13.79 1.10 -8.56
CA TRP A 164 12.83 2.03 -7.96
C TRP A 164 13.51 3.17 -7.22
N VAL A 165 14.66 2.92 -6.60
CA VAL A 165 15.50 4.03 -6.12
C VAL A 165 15.85 4.97 -7.28
N ALA A 166 16.28 4.41 -8.43
CA ALA A 166 16.58 5.20 -9.62
C ALA A 166 15.39 6.02 -10.14
N GLN A 167 14.17 5.52 -9.98
CA GLN A 167 12.93 6.21 -10.39
C GLN A 167 12.44 7.24 -9.40
N ASN A 168 12.80 7.13 -8.11
CA ASN A 168 12.28 8.02 -7.08
C ASN A 168 12.75 9.46 -7.32
N PRO A 169 11.84 10.45 -7.37
CA PRO A 169 12.19 11.84 -7.62
C PRO A 169 13.01 12.47 -6.48
N ASN A 170 13.03 11.86 -5.30
CA ASN A 170 13.81 12.34 -4.16
C ASN A 170 15.22 11.73 -4.10
N THR A 171 15.59 10.87 -5.06
CA THR A 171 16.93 10.28 -5.10
C THR A 171 18.00 11.35 -5.38
N PRO A 172 18.99 11.49 -4.50
CA PRO A 172 20.03 12.50 -4.65
C PRO A 172 20.97 12.21 -5.82
N LEU A 173 21.65 13.25 -6.30
CA LEU A 173 22.55 13.17 -7.46
C LEU A 173 23.66 12.14 -7.28
N GLU A 174 24.28 12.11 -6.12
CA GLU A 174 25.36 11.16 -5.79
C GLU A 174 24.87 9.71 -5.87
N THR A 175 23.64 9.46 -5.48
CA THR A 175 23.03 8.13 -5.59
C THR A 175 22.68 7.79 -7.05
N LEU A 176 22.22 8.76 -7.83
CA LEU A 176 21.99 8.56 -9.27
C LEU A 176 23.33 8.30 -10.02
N GLU A 177 24.43 8.98 -9.64
CA GLU A 177 25.77 8.72 -10.18
C GLU A 177 26.24 7.28 -9.89
N LEU A 178 26.02 6.79 -8.67
CA LEU A 178 26.27 5.40 -8.30
C LEU A 178 25.48 4.44 -9.20
N LEU A 179 24.16 4.63 -9.29
CA LEU A 179 23.27 3.77 -10.07
C LEU A 179 23.46 3.90 -11.59
N ALA A 180 24.06 4.97 -12.09
CA ALA A 180 24.41 5.14 -13.50
C ALA A 180 25.43 4.11 -14.00
N THR A 181 26.18 3.51 -13.09
CA THR A 181 27.17 2.47 -13.38
C THR A 181 26.72 1.07 -12.92
N ASP A 182 25.45 0.89 -12.56
CA ASP A 182 24.89 -0.38 -12.10
C ASP A 182 25.09 -1.49 -13.14
N GLU A 183 25.35 -2.71 -12.68
CA GLU A 183 25.47 -3.88 -13.55
C GLU A 183 24.18 -4.17 -14.35
N ASN A 184 23.01 -3.88 -13.74
CA ASN A 184 21.72 -4.13 -14.35
C ASN A 184 21.30 -3.00 -15.28
N SER A 185 21.04 -3.34 -16.55
CA SER A 185 20.64 -2.36 -17.57
C SER A 185 19.32 -1.66 -17.29
N SER A 186 18.38 -2.31 -16.59
CA SER A 186 17.11 -1.68 -16.20
C SER A 186 17.32 -0.59 -15.16
N VAL A 187 18.26 -0.77 -14.22
CA VAL A 187 18.61 0.28 -13.25
C VAL A 187 19.16 1.49 -13.99
N ARG A 188 20.15 1.30 -14.87
CA ARG A 188 20.73 2.39 -15.67
C ARG A 188 19.69 3.08 -16.56
N TYR A 189 18.76 2.32 -17.13
CA TYR A 189 17.64 2.87 -17.91
C TYR A 189 16.81 3.87 -17.06
N TRP A 190 16.46 3.50 -15.85
CA TRP A 190 15.66 4.36 -14.98
C TRP A 190 16.44 5.58 -14.46
N VAL A 191 17.75 5.46 -14.24
CA VAL A 191 18.60 6.62 -13.98
C VAL A 191 18.51 7.62 -15.13
N ALA A 192 18.59 7.16 -16.38
CA ALA A 192 18.48 8.03 -17.56
C ALA A 192 17.08 8.67 -17.73
N GLN A 193 16.04 8.13 -17.06
CA GLN A 193 14.68 8.70 -17.07
C GLN A 193 14.40 9.57 -15.82
N ASN A 194 15.28 9.59 -14.81
CA ASN A 194 15.06 10.36 -13.60
C ASN A 194 15.01 11.86 -13.88
N PRO A 195 14.04 12.62 -13.34
CA PRO A 195 13.92 14.06 -13.57
C PRO A 195 15.12 14.88 -13.04
N ASN A 196 15.85 14.34 -12.07
CA ASN A 196 17.03 15.00 -11.46
C ASN A 196 18.36 14.68 -12.14
N ARG A 197 18.35 13.88 -13.24
CA ARG A 197 19.59 13.53 -13.95
C ARG A 197 20.28 14.75 -14.53
N THR A 198 21.61 14.71 -14.55
CA THR A 198 22.47 15.71 -15.17
C THR A 198 23.13 15.17 -16.45
N GLU A 199 23.73 16.04 -17.26
CA GLU A 199 24.52 15.61 -18.44
C GLU A 199 25.66 14.64 -18.05
N ILE A 200 26.23 14.81 -16.85
CA ILE A 200 27.28 13.92 -16.34
C ILE A 200 26.72 12.51 -16.17
N ILE A 201 25.55 12.39 -15.53
CA ILE A 201 24.86 11.11 -15.30
C ILE A 201 24.49 10.46 -16.64
N GLU A 202 23.97 11.23 -17.61
CA GLU A 202 23.67 10.71 -18.95
C GLU A 202 24.91 10.14 -19.64
N ARG A 203 26.06 10.82 -19.54
CA ARG A 203 27.33 10.32 -20.06
C ARG A 203 27.80 9.06 -19.35
N LEU A 204 27.68 8.98 -18.03
CA LEU A 204 28.03 7.78 -17.25
C LEU A 204 27.20 6.58 -17.70
N VAL A 205 25.88 6.73 -17.82
CA VAL A 205 24.99 5.68 -18.31
C VAL A 205 25.39 5.22 -19.72
N PHE A 206 25.66 6.18 -20.62
CA PHE A 206 26.07 5.87 -22.00
C PHE A 206 27.38 5.08 -22.03
N MET A 207 28.41 5.54 -21.33
CA MET A 207 29.71 4.89 -21.27
C MET A 207 29.63 3.47 -20.70
N THR A 208 28.88 3.29 -19.62
CA THR A 208 28.68 1.96 -18.99
C THR A 208 27.96 1.00 -19.94
N ASN A 209 26.92 1.47 -20.64
CA ASN A 209 26.21 0.65 -21.63
C ASN A 209 27.11 0.26 -22.80
N TYR A 210 27.98 1.15 -23.23
CA TYR A 210 28.94 0.88 -24.32
C TYR A 210 29.96 -0.20 -23.92
N GLN A 211 30.53 -0.10 -22.71
CA GLN A 211 31.49 -1.07 -22.19
C GLN A 211 30.91 -2.48 -21.98
N GLN A 212 29.65 -2.58 -21.56
CA GLN A 212 29.01 -3.87 -21.31
C GLN A 212 28.50 -4.58 -22.60
N ASN A 213 28.47 -3.89 -23.74
CA ASN A 213 28.09 -4.47 -25.03
C ASN A 213 29.29 -4.88 -25.92
N GLN A 214 30.52 -4.75 -25.39
CA GLN A 214 31.76 -5.25 -26.04
C GLN A 214 32.17 -6.60 -25.47
#